data_98db2dcc0f4738bfdd67756b2eb080d1
#
_entry.id   98db2dcc0f4738bfdd67756b2eb080d1
#
_cell.length_a   1.000
_cell.length_b   1.000
_cell.length_c   1.000
_cell.angle_alpha   90.00
_cell.angle_beta   90.00
_cell.angle_gamma   90.00
#
_symmetry.space_group_name_H-M   'P 1'
#
loop_
_entity.id
_entity.type
_entity.pdbx_description
1 polymer ?
#
loop_
_entity_poly.entity_id
_entity_poly.type
_entity_poly.pdbx_seq_one_letter_code
_entity_poly.pdbx_strand_id
1 'polypeptide(L)'
;MKKAILILIGFFVFLQAAAVELLAMPAFARKYQMTCKTCHSPFPKLKAYGEEFAGNGFVIKDKDAPRYYVDTGDDFLSLLRDIPIALRLEGFITYNNAAAGQLDFTSPYVLKLLSGGEIAKNISYYFYFFFSERGEVAGIEDAFLIFNNLFRSDLDLYIGQFQVSDPLFKRELRLTFEDYQVYRATPGESGINLTYDRGVMVTYGFPTGTDVTLEVLNGSGIGEANIFRNFDNDKYKNLLFRVSQDLGGHLRLGGFGYLGKEKKEAGANSLWMAGADATVTAKHFELNLQYVERRDDNPFFAVSSLVPQERIKTRGGFAELIYLPKGDDSKWYLAGLLNFVDSDLGDLDYSSATLHCGRMLRRNIRATAELTFVFDSRYKDHARLALGLVTGF
;
A
#
# COMPACT_ATOMS: atom_id res chain seq x y z
N MET A 1 -2.95 -5.16 32.38
CA MET A 1 -3.22 -6.42 31.66
C MET A 1 -4.63 -6.98 31.90
N LYS A 2 -5.07 -7.32 33.14
CA LYS A 2 -6.41 -7.92 33.37
C LYS A 2 -7.58 -7.07 32.83
N LYS A 3 -7.55 -5.73 32.99
CA LYS A 3 -8.59 -4.83 32.45
C LYS A 3 -8.62 -4.78 30.93
N ALA A 4 -7.47 -4.84 30.26
CA ALA A 4 -7.39 -4.88 28.79
C ALA A 4 -7.97 -6.19 28.23
N ILE A 5 -7.72 -7.31 28.88
CA ILE A 5 -8.28 -8.62 28.50
C ILE A 5 -9.80 -8.63 28.65
N LEU A 6 -10.36 -8.04 29.72
CA LEU A 6 -11.81 -7.93 29.93
C LEU A 6 -12.49 -7.03 28.87
N ILE A 7 -11.84 -5.94 28.46
CA ILE A 7 -12.32 -5.07 27.38
C ILE A 7 -12.30 -5.82 26.04
N LEU A 8 -11.25 -6.59 25.78
CA LEU A 8 -11.15 -7.44 24.57
C LEU A 8 -12.27 -8.49 24.53
N ILE A 9 -12.53 -9.17 25.64
CA ILE A 9 -13.60 -10.18 25.75
C ILE A 9 -14.97 -9.51 25.58
N GLY A 10 -15.21 -8.36 26.24
CA GLY A 10 -16.45 -7.60 26.13
C GLY A 10 -16.72 -7.09 24.70
N PHE A 11 -15.71 -6.62 24.02
CA PHE A 11 -15.77 -6.21 22.62
C PHE A 11 -16.09 -7.38 21.68
N PHE A 12 -15.45 -8.53 21.89
CA PHE A 12 -15.73 -9.74 21.11
C PHE A 12 -17.16 -10.28 21.32
N VAL A 13 -17.69 -10.20 22.55
CA VAL A 13 -19.07 -10.60 22.86
C VAL A 13 -20.09 -9.63 22.25
N PHE A 14 -19.82 -8.33 22.33
CA PHE A 14 -20.67 -7.30 21.69
C PHE A 14 -20.74 -7.46 20.16
N LEU A 15 -19.64 -7.83 19.52
CA LEU A 15 -19.57 -8.09 18.07
C LEU A 15 -20.37 -9.33 17.63
N GLN A 16 -20.71 -10.23 18.53
CA GLN A 16 -21.58 -11.39 18.23
C GLN A 16 -23.05 -11.00 18.12
N ALA A 17 -23.48 -9.93 18.79
CA ALA A 17 -24.88 -9.54 18.92
C ALA A 17 -25.40 -8.60 17.80
N ALA A 18 -24.52 -7.93 17.06
CA ALA A 18 -24.88 -6.93 16.04
C ALA A 18 -25.09 -7.57 14.65
N ALA A 19 -26.23 -8.21 14.45
CA ALA A 19 -26.56 -8.89 13.19
C ALA A 19 -27.62 -8.12 12.37
N VAL A 20 -27.22 -7.05 11.65
CA VAL A 20 -28.07 -6.37 10.66
C VAL A 20 -27.52 -6.63 9.26
N GLU A 21 -28.40 -6.99 8.31
CA GLU A 21 -28.00 -7.16 6.89
C GLU A 21 -27.90 -5.78 6.23
N LEU A 22 -26.69 -5.31 6.01
CA LEU A 22 -26.39 -4.14 5.18
C LEU A 22 -26.01 -4.57 3.77
N LEU A 23 -26.80 -4.12 2.79
CA LEU A 23 -26.56 -4.35 1.36
C LEU A 23 -25.70 -3.21 0.79
N ALA A 24 -24.40 -3.25 1.05
CA ALA A 24 -23.48 -2.34 0.39
C ALA A 24 -22.44 -3.16 -0.40
N MET A 25 -22.24 -2.86 -1.69
CA MET A 25 -21.29 -3.53 -2.56
C MET A 25 -20.28 -2.52 -3.11
N PRO A 26 -18.96 -2.76 -2.93
CA PRO A 26 -17.91 -1.95 -3.54
C PRO A 26 -18.01 -1.88 -5.07
N ALA A 27 -17.40 -0.85 -5.67
CA ALA A 27 -17.53 -0.49 -7.07
C ALA A 27 -17.39 -1.66 -8.06
N PHE A 28 -16.29 -2.40 -7.96
CA PHE A 28 -16.03 -3.53 -8.88
C PHE A 28 -16.98 -4.72 -8.66
N ALA A 29 -17.37 -4.96 -7.40
CA ALA A 29 -18.36 -5.99 -7.09
C ALA A 29 -19.73 -5.66 -7.68
N ARG A 30 -20.13 -4.37 -7.72
CA ARG A 30 -21.34 -3.91 -8.41
C ARG A 30 -21.22 -4.06 -9.92
N LYS A 31 -20.12 -3.55 -10.48
CA LYS A 31 -19.88 -3.56 -11.93
C LYS A 31 -19.98 -4.99 -12.51
N TYR A 32 -19.32 -5.95 -11.86
CA TYR A 32 -19.22 -7.32 -12.37
C TYR A 32 -20.14 -8.33 -11.67
N GLN A 33 -20.95 -7.88 -10.70
CA GLN A 33 -21.83 -8.74 -9.90
C GLN A 33 -21.06 -9.87 -9.19
N MET A 34 -19.87 -9.55 -8.68
CA MET A 34 -18.97 -10.46 -7.99
C MET A 34 -18.99 -10.22 -6.48
N THR A 35 -18.53 -11.23 -5.73
CA THR A 35 -18.30 -11.08 -4.29
C THR A 35 -16.91 -10.54 -4.02
N CYS A 36 -16.71 -9.87 -2.87
CA CYS A 36 -15.38 -9.39 -2.46
C CYS A 36 -14.32 -10.51 -2.40
N LYS A 37 -14.74 -11.74 -2.08
CA LYS A 37 -13.87 -12.92 -2.03
C LYS A 37 -13.30 -13.36 -3.39
N THR A 38 -13.86 -12.87 -4.49
CA THR A 38 -13.31 -13.13 -5.82
C THR A 38 -11.91 -12.56 -5.93
N CYS A 39 -11.70 -11.36 -5.43
CA CYS A 39 -10.43 -10.64 -5.51
C CYS A 39 -9.64 -10.60 -4.19
N HIS A 40 -10.32 -10.70 -3.04
CA HIS A 40 -9.71 -10.50 -1.72
C HIS A 40 -9.76 -11.76 -0.84
N SER A 41 -8.66 -12.04 -0.14
CA SER A 41 -8.62 -13.06 0.91
C SER A 41 -7.44 -12.83 1.87
N PRO A 42 -7.70 -12.36 3.09
CA PRO A 42 -8.90 -11.61 3.54
C PRO A 42 -8.89 -10.17 3.00
N PHE A 43 -10.05 -9.52 2.96
CA PHE A 43 -10.11 -8.10 2.58
C PHE A 43 -9.29 -7.24 3.58
N PRO A 44 -8.47 -6.23 3.13
CA PRO A 44 -8.33 -5.73 1.76
C PRO A 44 -7.29 -6.46 0.91
N LYS A 45 -6.52 -7.40 1.45
CA LYS A 45 -5.47 -8.14 0.74
C LYS A 45 -6.01 -8.77 -0.55
N LEU A 46 -5.31 -8.55 -1.66
CA LEU A 46 -5.61 -9.21 -2.92
C LEU A 46 -5.07 -10.65 -2.92
N LYS A 47 -5.73 -11.52 -3.63
CA LYS A 47 -5.25 -12.82 -4.07
C LYS A 47 -4.89 -12.76 -5.56
N ALA A 48 -4.22 -13.76 -6.09
CA ALA A 48 -3.70 -13.77 -7.46
C ALA A 48 -4.70 -13.27 -8.51
N TYR A 49 -5.97 -13.72 -8.45
CA TYR A 49 -7.01 -13.23 -9.35
C TYR A 49 -7.30 -11.74 -9.19
N GLY A 50 -7.23 -11.21 -7.96
CA GLY A 50 -7.43 -9.79 -7.70
C GLY A 50 -6.27 -8.93 -8.18
N GLU A 51 -5.05 -9.45 -8.09
CA GLU A 51 -3.84 -8.82 -8.63
C GLU A 51 -3.86 -8.79 -10.16
N GLU A 52 -4.21 -9.92 -10.80
CA GLU A 52 -4.40 -10.00 -12.24
C GLU A 52 -5.50 -9.04 -12.73
N PHE A 53 -6.64 -8.98 -12.03
CA PHE A 53 -7.72 -8.05 -12.34
C PHE A 53 -7.27 -6.57 -12.24
N ALA A 54 -6.49 -6.22 -11.22
CA ALA A 54 -5.95 -4.87 -11.07
C ALA A 54 -4.90 -4.56 -12.15
N GLY A 55 -4.00 -5.50 -12.44
CA GLY A 55 -3.01 -5.39 -13.50
C GLY A 55 -3.63 -5.22 -14.89
N ASN A 56 -4.75 -5.90 -15.15
CA ASN A 56 -5.53 -5.72 -16.38
C ASN A 56 -6.39 -4.44 -16.40
N GLY A 57 -6.09 -3.44 -15.60
CA GLY A 57 -6.80 -2.16 -15.57
C GLY A 57 -8.25 -2.26 -15.07
N PHE A 58 -8.54 -3.22 -14.17
CA PHE A 58 -9.87 -3.47 -13.60
C PHE A 58 -10.91 -3.91 -14.63
N VAL A 59 -10.46 -4.65 -15.64
CA VAL A 59 -11.26 -5.18 -16.74
C VAL A 59 -11.27 -6.69 -16.67
N ILE A 60 -12.45 -7.32 -16.85
CA ILE A 60 -12.56 -8.75 -17.06
C ILE A 60 -12.63 -9.00 -18.57
N LYS A 61 -11.62 -9.67 -19.11
CA LYS A 61 -11.57 -10.08 -20.52
C LYS A 61 -12.92 -10.68 -20.95
N ASP A 62 -13.43 -10.25 -22.09
CA ASP A 62 -14.69 -10.71 -22.72
C ASP A 62 -15.99 -10.39 -21.95
N LYS A 63 -15.93 -9.65 -20.84
CA LYS A 63 -17.12 -9.27 -20.07
C LYS A 63 -17.41 -7.77 -20.03
N ASP A 64 -16.50 -6.92 -20.45
CA ASP A 64 -16.70 -5.47 -20.50
C ASP A 64 -17.40 -5.05 -21.79
N ALA A 65 -18.48 -5.72 -22.01
CA ALA A 65 -19.33 -5.43 -23.14
C ALA A 65 -19.85 -3.98 -23.10
N PRO A 66 -20.31 -3.47 -24.23
CA PRO A 66 -20.84 -2.11 -24.46
C PRO A 66 -21.86 -1.60 -23.46
N ARG A 67 -22.42 -2.46 -22.61
CA ARG A 67 -23.38 -2.07 -21.57
C ARG A 67 -22.85 -1.06 -20.54
N TYR A 68 -21.51 -0.91 -20.43
CA TYR A 68 -20.90 0.05 -19.52
C TYR A 68 -20.67 1.42 -20.13
N TYR A 69 -20.81 1.52 -21.45
CA TYR A 69 -20.68 2.79 -22.16
C TYR A 69 -22.04 3.26 -22.67
N VAL A 70 -22.21 4.56 -22.73
CA VAL A 70 -23.32 5.19 -23.40
C VAL A 70 -22.88 5.51 -24.83
N ASP A 71 -23.58 4.97 -25.81
CA ASP A 71 -23.40 5.40 -27.20
C ASP A 71 -23.98 6.80 -27.35
N THR A 72 -23.12 7.76 -27.66
CA THR A 72 -23.47 9.17 -27.82
C THR A 72 -23.66 9.56 -29.28
N GLY A 73 -23.33 8.65 -30.22
CA GLY A 73 -23.26 8.96 -31.64
C GLY A 73 -22.02 9.80 -32.02
N ASP A 74 -21.08 9.99 -31.09
CA ASP A 74 -19.82 10.68 -31.29
C ASP A 74 -18.66 9.71 -31.05
N ASP A 75 -17.89 9.40 -32.08
CA ASP A 75 -16.78 8.44 -32.06
C ASP A 75 -15.64 8.87 -31.12
N PHE A 76 -15.58 10.15 -30.75
CA PHE A 76 -14.58 10.72 -29.83
C PHE A 76 -15.08 10.86 -28.39
N LEU A 77 -16.34 10.53 -28.11
CA LEU A 77 -16.93 10.65 -26.79
C LEU A 77 -17.37 9.29 -26.24
N SER A 78 -16.66 8.79 -25.24
CA SER A 78 -17.03 7.59 -24.49
C SER A 78 -17.50 7.97 -23.10
N LEU A 79 -18.75 7.65 -22.77
CA LEU A 79 -19.32 7.92 -21.44
C LEU A 79 -19.52 6.59 -20.71
N LEU A 80 -19.04 6.52 -19.48
CA LEU A 80 -19.34 5.40 -18.59
C LEU A 80 -20.79 5.50 -18.12
N ARG A 81 -21.55 4.40 -18.22
CA ARG A 81 -22.91 4.34 -17.70
C ARG A 81 -22.96 4.49 -16.19
N ASP A 82 -22.09 3.77 -15.50
CA ASP A 82 -21.99 3.76 -14.04
C ASP A 82 -20.53 4.00 -13.65
N ILE A 83 -20.28 5.09 -12.94
CA ILE A 83 -18.95 5.36 -12.40
C ILE A 83 -18.68 4.40 -11.24
N PRO A 84 -17.65 3.55 -11.31
CA PRO A 84 -17.35 2.56 -10.28
C PRO A 84 -16.70 3.24 -9.06
N ILE A 85 -17.51 3.83 -8.19
CA ILE A 85 -17.07 4.50 -6.96
C ILE A 85 -17.26 3.57 -5.77
N ALA A 86 -16.26 3.49 -4.89
CA ALA A 86 -16.35 2.86 -3.58
C ALA A 86 -15.80 3.76 -2.49
N LEU A 87 -16.35 3.64 -1.29
CA LEU A 87 -15.88 4.30 -0.08
C LEU A 87 -15.29 3.26 0.88
N ARG A 88 -14.22 3.62 1.57
CA ARG A 88 -13.67 2.86 2.69
C ARG A 88 -13.61 3.75 3.92
N LEU A 89 -14.19 3.27 5.02
CA LEU A 89 -14.17 3.93 6.32
C LEU A 89 -13.52 3.02 7.34
N GLU A 90 -12.58 3.56 8.10
CA GLU A 90 -11.93 2.92 9.23
C GLU A 90 -12.02 3.78 10.47
N GLY A 91 -12.34 3.17 11.57
CA GLY A 91 -12.33 3.81 12.88
C GLY A 91 -11.81 2.86 13.94
N PHE A 92 -11.07 3.41 14.90
CA PHE A 92 -10.42 2.63 15.95
C PHE A 92 -10.65 3.26 17.31
N ILE A 93 -10.56 2.42 18.33
CA ILE A 93 -10.28 2.82 19.72
C ILE A 93 -8.87 2.36 19.99
N THR A 94 -7.98 3.29 20.31
CA THR A 94 -6.56 2.99 20.55
C THR A 94 -6.19 3.26 22.00
N TYR A 95 -5.30 2.42 22.52
CA TYR A 95 -4.63 2.63 23.79
C TYR A 95 -3.12 2.58 23.54
N ASN A 96 -2.41 3.63 23.93
CA ASN A 96 -0.95 3.72 23.78
C ASN A 96 -0.35 4.16 25.13
N ASN A 97 0.51 3.34 25.71
CA ASN A 97 1.09 3.64 27.02
C ASN A 97 2.25 4.65 26.98
N ALA A 98 2.75 5.03 25.79
CA ALA A 98 3.74 6.09 25.64
C ALA A 98 3.11 7.49 25.58
N ALA A 99 1.83 7.59 25.19
CA ALA A 99 1.16 8.87 25.02
C ALA A 99 0.56 9.39 26.33
N ALA A 100 0.55 10.69 26.52
CA ALA A 100 -0.11 11.33 27.66
C ALA A 100 -1.62 11.08 27.68
N GLY A 101 -2.27 11.05 26.51
CA GLY A 101 -3.65 10.63 26.30
C GLY A 101 -3.71 9.14 25.94
N GLN A 102 -3.62 8.26 26.90
CA GLN A 102 -3.46 6.82 26.66
C GLN A 102 -4.59 6.16 25.89
N LEU A 103 -5.83 6.62 26.05
CA LEU A 103 -7.02 6.13 25.35
C LEU A 103 -7.49 7.19 24.36
N ASP A 104 -7.72 6.78 23.12
CA ASP A 104 -8.17 7.68 22.05
C ASP A 104 -9.24 7.03 21.17
N PHE A 105 -10.20 7.84 20.67
CA PHE A 105 -11.22 7.47 19.71
C PHE A 105 -10.78 7.99 18.33
N THR A 106 -9.98 7.21 17.64
CA THR A 106 -9.42 7.52 16.32
C THR A 106 -10.43 7.18 15.22
N SER A 107 -11.51 7.98 15.12
CA SER A 107 -12.56 7.78 14.12
C SER A 107 -13.11 9.12 13.61
N PRO A 108 -13.10 9.37 12.28
CA PRO A 108 -12.61 8.52 11.21
C PRO A 108 -11.07 8.49 11.17
N TYR A 109 -10.46 7.30 11.20
CA TYR A 109 -9.02 7.15 11.01
C TYR A 109 -8.66 7.18 9.53
N VAL A 110 -9.44 6.47 8.71
CA VAL A 110 -9.42 6.53 7.26
C VAL A 110 -10.81 6.76 6.75
N LEU A 111 -10.98 7.72 5.86
CA LEU A 111 -12.13 7.87 4.98
C LEU A 111 -11.60 8.12 3.58
N LYS A 112 -11.71 7.13 2.70
CA LYS A 112 -11.24 7.26 1.33
C LYS A 112 -12.28 6.87 0.29
N LEU A 113 -12.22 7.56 -0.84
CA LEU A 113 -12.97 7.26 -2.04
C LEU A 113 -12.01 6.67 -3.07
N LEU A 114 -12.41 5.60 -3.72
CA LEU A 114 -11.66 4.99 -4.81
C LEU A 114 -12.54 4.83 -6.05
N SER A 115 -11.92 4.91 -7.22
CA SER A 115 -12.53 4.60 -8.49
C SER A 115 -11.49 4.04 -9.45
N GLY A 116 -11.93 3.17 -10.36
CA GLY A 116 -11.07 2.61 -11.38
C GLY A 116 -11.88 1.87 -12.44
N GLY A 117 -11.30 1.70 -13.61
CA GLY A 117 -11.93 0.99 -14.71
C GLY A 117 -11.50 1.49 -16.07
N GLU A 118 -11.97 0.84 -17.10
CA GLU A 118 -11.67 1.18 -18.49
C GLU A 118 -12.40 2.45 -18.92
N ILE A 119 -11.70 3.34 -19.58
CA ILE A 119 -12.25 4.56 -20.21
C ILE A 119 -12.23 4.45 -21.74
N ALA A 120 -11.36 3.64 -22.30
CA ALA A 120 -11.31 3.28 -23.70
C ALA A 120 -10.66 1.90 -23.82
N LYS A 121 -10.78 1.25 -24.96
CA LYS A 121 -10.19 -0.08 -25.17
C LYS A 121 -8.70 -0.08 -24.80
N ASN A 122 -8.31 -0.93 -23.85
CA ASN A 122 -6.96 -1.05 -23.31
C ASN A 122 -6.44 0.22 -22.60
N ILE A 123 -7.30 1.16 -22.26
CA ILE A 123 -6.94 2.33 -21.48
C ILE A 123 -7.84 2.40 -20.25
N SER A 124 -7.23 2.29 -19.09
CA SER A 124 -7.92 2.30 -17.81
C SER A 124 -7.40 3.42 -16.93
N TYR A 125 -8.14 3.75 -15.90
CA TYR A 125 -7.74 4.68 -14.87
C TYR A 125 -7.88 4.06 -13.51
N TYR A 126 -7.12 4.57 -12.57
CA TYR A 126 -7.31 4.30 -11.15
C TYR A 126 -6.97 5.55 -10.36
N PHE A 127 -7.81 5.88 -9.37
CA PHE A 127 -7.45 6.85 -8.36
C PHE A 127 -8.08 6.52 -7.03
N TYR A 128 -7.46 6.98 -5.96
CA TYR A 128 -8.14 7.13 -4.69
C TYR A 128 -7.73 8.43 -3.97
N PHE A 129 -8.69 8.93 -3.24
CA PHE A 129 -8.62 10.18 -2.53
C PHE A 129 -8.95 9.96 -1.06
N PHE A 130 -8.10 10.43 -0.17
CA PHE A 130 -8.36 10.45 1.26
C PHE A 130 -9.03 11.75 1.67
N PHE A 131 -10.28 11.67 2.12
CA PHE A 131 -10.95 12.73 2.84
C PHE A 131 -10.44 12.84 4.27
N SER A 132 -9.99 11.74 4.87
CA SER A 132 -9.31 11.69 6.15
C SER A 132 -8.32 10.53 6.16
N GLU A 133 -7.08 10.82 6.51
CA GLU A 133 -6.10 9.85 6.97
C GLU A 133 -5.47 10.39 8.24
N ARG A 134 -5.61 9.64 9.36
CA ARG A 134 -5.07 10.01 10.67
C ARG A 134 -5.54 11.40 11.16
N GLY A 135 -6.77 11.80 10.76
CA GLY A 135 -7.35 13.09 11.15
C GLY A 135 -7.03 14.25 10.22
N GLU A 136 -6.24 14.04 9.17
CA GLU A 136 -5.89 15.07 8.19
C GLU A 136 -6.46 14.74 6.81
N VAL A 137 -6.69 15.74 5.99
CA VAL A 137 -7.04 15.55 4.57
C VAL A 137 -5.74 15.27 3.82
N ALA A 138 -5.48 13.99 3.53
CA ALA A 138 -4.25 13.57 2.87
C ALA A 138 -4.26 13.85 1.36
N GLY A 139 -5.43 14.01 0.74
CA GLY A 139 -5.56 14.29 -0.68
C GLY A 139 -5.47 13.04 -1.56
N ILE A 140 -4.93 13.18 -2.76
CA ILE A 140 -4.80 12.11 -3.74
C ILE A 140 -3.48 11.38 -3.50
N GLU A 141 -3.51 10.05 -3.29
CA GLU A 141 -2.32 9.22 -3.21
C GLU A 141 -2.06 8.48 -4.53
N ASP A 142 -3.02 7.70 -5.04
CA ASP A 142 -2.93 7.13 -6.39
C ASP A 142 -3.80 7.90 -7.37
N ALA A 143 -3.25 8.23 -8.53
CA ALA A 143 -3.99 8.78 -9.65
C ALA A 143 -3.20 8.56 -10.94
N PHE A 144 -3.54 7.53 -11.69
CA PHE A 144 -2.82 7.17 -12.89
C PHE A 144 -3.72 6.59 -13.98
N LEU A 145 -3.23 6.68 -15.22
CA LEU A 145 -3.75 5.95 -16.37
C LEU A 145 -2.91 4.71 -16.60
N ILE A 146 -3.57 3.65 -17.07
CA ILE A 146 -2.95 2.40 -17.47
C ILE A 146 -3.24 2.18 -18.95
N PHE A 147 -2.20 1.95 -19.73
CA PHE A 147 -2.29 1.49 -21.12
C PHE A 147 -1.94 0.01 -21.12
N ASN A 148 -2.96 -0.82 -21.17
CA ASN A 148 -2.82 -2.26 -21.05
C ASN A 148 -2.51 -2.95 -22.37
N ASN A 149 -1.77 -4.05 -22.29
CA ASN A 149 -1.50 -4.96 -23.42
C ASN A 149 -0.92 -4.24 -24.65
N LEU A 150 0.04 -3.36 -24.43
CA LEU A 150 0.70 -2.64 -25.51
C LEU A 150 1.34 -3.60 -26.50
N PHE A 151 1.23 -3.27 -27.78
CA PHE A 151 1.72 -4.10 -28.89
C PHE A 151 1.17 -5.53 -28.90
N ARG A 152 0.01 -5.78 -28.29
CA ARG A 152 -0.60 -7.09 -28.12
C ARG A 152 0.25 -8.08 -27.31
N SER A 153 1.04 -7.56 -26.40
CA SER A 153 1.87 -8.30 -25.45
C SER A 153 1.40 -7.99 -24.04
N ASP A 154 1.94 -8.66 -23.06
CA ASP A 154 1.67 -8.44 -21.63
C ASP A 154 2.52 -7.26 -21.10
N LEU A 155 2.59 -6.20 -21.90
CA LEU A 155 3.32 -4.96 -21.60
C LEU A 155 2.31 -3.89 -21.22
N ASP A 156 2.40 -3.40 -19.99
CA ASP A 156 1.55 -2.32 -19.50
C ASP A 156 2.37 -1.07 -19.17
N LEU A 157 1.76 0.08 -19.40
CA LEU A 157 2.34 1.38 -19.12
C LEU A 157 1.41 2.15 -18.18
N TYR A 158 1.95 2.58 -17.04
CA TYR A 158 1.28 3.42 -16.06
C TYR A 158 1.86 4.84 -16.13
N ILE A 159 1.00 5.84 -16.11
CA ILE A 159 1.41 7.24 -16.13
C ILE A 159 0.62 8.01 -15.09
N GLY A 160 1.31 8.61 -14.13
CA GLY A 160 0.67 9.40 -13.09
C GLY A 160 1.37 9.37 -11.75
N GLN A 161 0.59 9.37 -10.69
CA GLN A 161 1.01 9.29 -9.30
C GLN A 161 0.64 7.91 -8.76
N PHE A 162 1.59 7.19 -8.20
CA PHE A 162 1.39 5.83 -7.72
C PHE A 162 2.34 5.48 -6.55
N GLN A 163 2.02 4.40 -5.86
CA GLN A 163 2.86 3.89 -4.79
C GLN A 163 4.10 3.19 -5.37
N VAL A 164 5.29 3.72 -5.06
CA VAL A 164 6.60 3.20 -5.53
C VAL A 164 6.84 1.75 -5.10
N SER A 165 6.30 1.33 -3.95
CA SER A 165 6.40 -0.05 -3.48
C SER A 165 5.31 -0.99 -4.01
N ASP A 166 4.42 -0.54 -4.91
CA ASP A 166 3.38 -1.40 -5.47
C ASP A 166 3.90 -2.69 -6.11
N PRO A 167 5.01 -2.66 -6.87
CA PRO A 167 5.58 -3.88 -7.40
C PRO A 167 6.16 -4.82 -6.33
N LEU A 168 6.45 -4.33 -5.12
CA LEU A 168 6.96 -5.08 -3.98
C LEU A 168 5.80 -5.62 -3.14
N PHE A 169 5.41 -4.85 -2.10
CA PHE A 169 4.22 -5.12 -1.29
C PHE A 169 3.38 -3.84 -1.18
N LYS A 170 2.10 -3.97 -1.52
CA LYS A 170 1.16 -2.85 -1.49
C LYS A 170 0.80 -2.48 -0.06
N ARG A 171 1.35 -1.37 0.43
CA ARG A 171 1.06 -0.87 1.79
C ARG A 171 -0.43 -0.71 2.06
N GLU A 172 -1.19 -0.23 1.06
CA GLU A 172 -2.62 0.04 1.17
C GLU A 172 -3.47 -1.23 1.34
N LEU A 173 -2.92 -2.38 1.00
CA LEU A 173 -3.59 -3.67 1.11
C LEU A 173 -3.18 -4.45 2.37
N ARG A 174 -2.30 -3.90 3.22
CA ARG A 174 -1.90 -4.54 4.47
C ARG A 174 -3.09 -4.80 5.38
N LEU A 175 -2.99 -5.82 6.18
CA LEU A 175 -4.04 -6.23 7.11
C LEU A 175 -3.96 -5.50 8.44
N THR A 176 -2.75 -5.11 8.84
CA THR A 176 -2.42 -4.53 10.14
C THR A 176 -2.66 -3.02 10.18
N PHE A 177 -2.93 -2.49 11.36
CA PHE A 177 -2.89 -1.06 11.65
C PHE A 177 -1.44 -0.56 11.62
N GLU A 178 -0.49 -1.38 12.10
CA GLU A 178 0.94 -1.13 11.96
C GLU A 178 1.36 -1.18 10.49
N ASP A 179 2.29 -0.27 10.10
CA ASP A 179 2.74 -0.09 8.71
C ASP A 179 4.06 -0.84 8.44
N TYR A 180 4.43 -0.97 7.16
CA TYR A 180 5.74 -1.44 6.73
C TYR A 180 6.74 -0.29 6.82
N GLN A 181 7.40 -0.16 7.96
CA GLN A 181 8.18 1.02 8.32
C GLN A 181 9.37 1.29 7.38
N VAL A 182 9.99 0.24 6.84
CA VAL A 182 11.14 0.36 5.93
C VAL A 182 10.83 1.19 4.68
N TYR A 183 9.60 1.19 4.19
CA TYR A 183 9.22 1.95 3.00
C TYR A 183 9.10 3.46 3.25
N ARG A 184 8.99 3.86 4.52
CA ARG A 184 8.85 5.25 4.94
C ARG A 184 10.17 5.87 5.43
N ALA A 185 11.22 5.07 5.59
CA ALA A 185 12.48 5.52 6.13
C ALA A 185 13.14 6.56 5.21
N THR A 186 13.35 7.77 5.74
CA THR A 186 13.94 8.92 5.05
C THR A 186 15.08 9.50 5.88
N PRO A 187 16.35 9.17 5.57
CA PRO A 187 17.49 9.75 6.28
C PRO A 187 17.59 11.26 6.10
N GLY A 188 17.86 11.96 7.19
CA GLY A 188 18.09 13.40 7.21
C GLY A 188 16.93 14.20 6.63
N GLU A 189 17.22 14.99 5.61
CA GLU A 189 16.26 15.83 4.89
C GLU A 189 15.87 15.28 3.50
N SER A 190 16.21 14.03 3.19
CA SER A 190 15.81 13.39 1.92
C SER A 190 14.29 13.36 1.78
N GLY A 191 13.79 13.66 0.59
CA GLY A 191 12.37 13.52 0.25
C GLY A 191 12.03 12.16 -0.36
N ILE A 192 13.04 11.37 -0.72
CA ILE A 192 12.89 10.12 -1.44
C ILE A 192 12.60 8.97 -0.46
N ASN A 193 11.54 8.23 -0.72
CA ASN A 193 11.20 6.97 -0.03
C ASN A 193 10.44 6.04 -0.99
N LEU A 194 9.99 4.89 -0.50
CA LEU A 194 9.26 3.90 -1.29
C LEU A 194 7.72 4.02 -1.10
N THR A 195 7.21 5.16 -0.64
CA THR A 195 5.76 5.33 -0.50
C THR A 195 5.12 5.74 -1.82
N TYR A 196 5.08 7.02 -2.12
CA TYR A 196 4.40 7.54 -3.32
C TYR A 196 5.30 8.51 -4.09
N ASP A 197 5.19 8.46 -5.43
CA ASP A 197 5.82 9.45 -6.29
C ASP A 197 5.02 9.61 -7.60
N ARG A 198 5.43 10.54 -8.43
CA ARG A 198 4.90 10.76 -9.76
C ARG A 198 5.89 10.29 -10.80
N GLY A 199 5.36 9.62 -11.83
CA GLY A 199 6.25 9.10 -12.85
C GLY A 199 5.54 8.23 -13.88
N VAL A 200 6.35 7.36 -14.44
CA VAL A 200 5.95 6.35 -15.40
C VAL A 200 6.44 5.00 -14.92
N MET A 201 5.57 4.00 -14.95
CA MET A 201 5.92 2.61 -14.63
C MET A 201 5.59 1.74 -15.83
N VAL A 202 6.50 0.86 -16.18
CA VAL A 202 6.32 -0.17 -17.21
C VAL A 202 6.42 -1.53 -16.55
N THR A 203 5.46 -2.40 -16.82
CA THR A 203 5.44 -3.78 -16.32
C THR A 203 5.37 -4.75 -17.48
N TYR A 204 6.02 -5.89 -17.35
CA TYR A 204 5.95 -6.98 -18.32
C TYR A 204 5.96 -8.34 -17.61
N GLY A 205 4.93 -9.14 -17.88
CA GLY A 205 4.80 -10.51 -17.41
C GLY A 205 5.26 -11.52 -18.48
N PHE A 206 6.22 -12.37 -18.13
CA PHE A 206 6.65 -13.46 -19.01
C PHE A 206 5.83 -14.72 -18.75
N PRO A 207 5.56 -15.53 -19.77
CA PRO A 207 4.86 -16.83 -19.59
C PRO A 207 5.57 -17.81 -18.65
N THR A 208 6.82 -17.53 -18.32
CA THR A 208 7.64 -18.30 -17.36
C THR A 208 7.32 -17.99 -15.89
N GLY A 209 6.40 -17.05 -15.62
CA GLY A 209 6.11 -16.54 -14.26
C GLY A 209 7.17 -15.55 -13.76
N THR A 210 7.94 -14.96 -14.68
CA THR A 210 8.86 -13.85 -14.39
C THR A 210 8.15 -12.53 -14.66
N ASP A 211 8.13 -11.62 -13.69
CA ASP A 211 7.66 -10.25 -13.90
C ASP A 211 8.83 -9.28 -13.80
N VAL A 212 8.79 -8.29 -14.66
CA VAL A 212 9.75 -7.19 -14.69
C VAL A 212 9.01 -5.87 -14.59
N THR A 213 9.50 -4.99 -13.73
CA THR A 213 8.99 -3.63 -13.57
C THR A 213 10.13 -2.63 -13.69
N LEU A 214 9.87 -1.54 -14.39
CA LEU A 214 10.74 -0.37 -14.48
C LEU A 214 9.92 0.88 -14.15
N GLU A 215 10.40 1.69 -13.22
CA GLU A 215 9.80 2.99 -12.89
C GLU A 215 10.79 4.12 -13.18
N VAL A 216 10.27 5.20 -13.74
CA VAL A 216 10.96 6.49 -13.90
C VAL A 216 10.19 7.51 -13.07
N LEU A 217 10.81 8.03 -12.03
CA LEU A 217 10.16 8.81 -10.97
C LEU A 217 10.72 10.22 -10.89
N ASN A 218 9.93 11.17 -10.40
CA ASN A 218 10.40 12.51 -10.10
C ASN A 218 11.39 12.52 -8.92
N GLY A 219 11.17 11.71 -7.88
CA GLY A 219 11.97 11.71 -6.65
C GLY A 219 11.57 12.80 -5.66
N SER A 220 10.43 13.42 -5.85
CA SER A 220 9.93 14.52 -5.02
C SER A 220 8.65 14.17 -4.23
N GLY A 221 8.19 12.91 -4.33
CA GLY A 221 6.97 12.46 -3.70
C GLY A 221 5.72 13.12 -4.28
N ILE A 222 4.68 13.28 -3.44
CA ILE A 222 3.35 13.76 -3.86
C ILE A 222 3.04 15.18 -3.39
N GLY A 223 4.06 15.99 -3.05
CA GLY A 223 3.89 17.38 -2.64
C GLY A 223 3.20 18.26 -3.69
N GLU A 224 2.83 19.47 -3.29
CA GLU A 224 2.22 20.46 -4.19
C GLU A 224 3.20 20.92 -5.28
N ALA A 225 2.65 21.43 -6.38
CA ALA A 225 3.45 22.05 -7.43
C ALA A 225 4.06 23.37 -6.92
N ASN A 226 5.27 23.64 -7.37
CA ASN A 226 5.92 24.92 -7.10
C ASN A 226 5.25 26.08 -7.86
N ILE A 227 5.76 27.31 -7.69
CA ILE A 227 5.24 28.53 -8.33
C ILE A 227 5.24 28.47 -9.87
N PHE A 228 6.06 27.60 -10.46
CA PHE A 228 6.13 27.35 -11.90
C PHE A 228 5.20 26.22 -12.35
N ARG A 229 4.38 25.68 -11.44
CA ARG A 229 3.48 24.53 -11.64
C ARG A 229 4.21 23.21 -11.91
N ASN A 230 5.47 23.10 -11.49
CA ASN A 230 6.23 21.87 -11.55
C ASN A 230 6.10 21.11 -10.22
N PHE A 231 5.83 19.83 -10.29
CA PHE A 231 5.84 18.94 -9.12
C PHE A 231 7.26 18.54 -8.72
N ASP A 232 8.20 18.57 -9.70
CA ASP A 232 9.60 18.30 -9.46
C ASP A 232 10.36 19.63 -9.31
N ASN A 233 11.16 19.71 -8.25
CA ASN A 233 11.91 20.91 -7.91
C ASN A 233 13.36 20.86 -8.39
N ASP A 234 13.76 19.76 -9.02
CA ASP A 234 15.11 19.62 -9.60
C ASP A 234 15.04 19.01 -11.02
N LYS A 235 16.18 18.66 -11.60
CA LYS A 235 16.28 18.13 -12.97
C LYS A 235 16.49 16.62 -13.03
N TYR A 236 16.63 15.96 -11.89
CA TYR A 236 16.98 14.56 -11.85
C TYR A 236 15.72 13.70 -11.88
N LYS A 237 15.85 12.53 -12.49
CA LYS A 237 14.83 11.48 -12.43
C LYS A 237 15.43 10.26 -11.77
N ASN A 238 14.61 9.60 -10.98
CA ASN A 238 14.99 8.41 -10.25
C ASN A 238 14.49 7.18 -10.99
N LEU A 239 15.18 6.07 -10.78
CA LEU A 239 14.87 4.81 -11.45
C LEU A 239 14.68 3.72 -10.41
N LEU A 240 13.59 2.96 -10.53
CA LEU A 240 13.41 1.69 -9.84
C LEU A 240 13.32 0.58 -10.88
N PHE A 241 14.02 -0.52 -10.64
CA PHE A 241 13.94 -1.73 -11.42
C PHE A 241 13.68 -2.91 -10.49
N ARG A 242 12.72 -3.76 -10.85
CA ARG A 242 12.39 -5.00 -10.11
C ARG A 242 12.26 -6.18 -11.03
N VAL A 243 12.70 -7.33 -10.57
CA VAL A 243 12.41 -8.64 -11.17
C VAL A 243 11.85 -9.54 -10.08
N SER A 244 10.82 -10.30 -10.40
CA SER A 244 10.33 -11.37 -9.55
C SER A 244 10.04 -12.64 -10.36
N GLN A 245 10.07 -13.78 -9.68
CA GLN A 245 9.89 -15.09 -10.27
C GLN A 245 8.95 -15.95 -9.42
N ASP A 246 7.90 -16.46 -10.03
CA ASP A 246 7.04 -17.46 -9.42
C ASP A 246 7.65 -18.87 -9.58
N LEU A 247 7.73 -19.59 -8.48
CA LEU A 247 8.30 -20.92 -8.39
C LEU A 247 7.25 -21.91 -7.87
N GLY A 248 6.62 -22.63 -8.78
CA GLY A 248 5.70 -23.73 -8.47
C GLY A 248 4.41 -23.33 -7.74
N GLY A 249 3.97 -22.08 -7.83
CA GLY A 249 2.70 -21.61 -7.24
C GLY A 249 2.70 -21.47 -5.71
N HIS A 250 3.83 -21.72 -5.06
CA HIS A 250 3.97 -21.65 -3.59
C HIS A 250 5.03 -20.68 -3.12
N LEU A 251 5.95 -20.30 -3.98
CA LEU A 251 7.07 -19.43 -3.68
C LEU A 251 7.20 -18.39 -4.78
N ARG A 252 7.21 -17.13 -4.42
CA ARG A 252 7.63 -16.00 -5.25
C ARG A 252 8.86 -15.39 -4.65
N LEU A 253 9.88 -15.17 -5.45
CA LEU A 253 11.10 -14.46 -5.06
C LEU A 253 11.23 -13.21 -5.90
N GLY A 254 11.64 -12.12 -5.30
CA GLY A 254 11.86 -10.86 -5.98
C GLY A 254 13.13 -10.15 -5.51
N GLY A 255 13.58 -9.22 -6.34
CA GLY A 255 14.65 -8.32 -6.00
C GLY A 255 14.50 -7.02 -6.77
N PHE A 256 14.91 -5.91 -6.16
CA PHE A 256 14.83 -4.59 -6.77
C PHE A 256 16.09 -3.77 -6.52
N GLY A 257 16.29 -2.78 -7.39
CA GLY A 257 17.26 -1.71 -7.24
C GLY A 257 16.60 -0.36 -7.49
N TYR A 258 17.02 0.66 -6.76
CA TYR A 258 16.60 2.03 -6.91
C TYR A 258 17.83 2.93 -7.00
N LEU A 259 17.88 3.80 -7.98
CA LEU A 259 18.92 4.82 -8.16
C LEU A 259 18.27 6.20 -8.11
N GLY A 260 18.65 7.00 -7.14
CA GLY A 260 18.07 8.30 -6.90
C GLY A 260 19.10 9.42 -6.81
N LYS A 261 18.65 10.59 -7.21
CA LYS A 261 19.36 11.85 -6.98
C LYS A 261 18.35 12.95 -6.75
N GLU A 262 18.58 13.76 -5.75
CA GLU A 262 17.77 14.92 -5.42
C GLU A 262 18.67 16.12 -5.16
N LYS A 263 18.16 17.31 -5.43
CA LYS A 263 18.89 18.57 -5.23
C LYS A 263 18.00 19.56 -4.49
N LYS A 264 18.56 20.17 -3.44
CA LYS A 264 18.05 21.38 -2.79
C LYS A 264 18.98 22.55 -3.08
N GLU A 265 18.59 23.77 -2.67
CA GLU A 265 19.37 24.97 -2.92
C GLU A 265 20.85 24.83 -2.51
N ALA A 266 21.12 24.25 -1.37
CA ALA A 266 22.45 24.14 -0.77
C ALA A 266 23.32 23.02 -1.35
N GLY A 267 22.73 21.87 -1.70
CA GLY A 267 23.50 20.69 -2.10
C GLY A 267 22.69 19.65 -2.84
N ALA A 268 23.33 18.53 -3.15
CA ALA A 268 22.68 17.38 -3.76
C ALA A 268 22.96 16.11 -2.94
N ASN A 269 21.98 15.23 -2.90
CA ASN A 269 22.08 13.89 -2.37
C ASN A 269 21.97 12.89 -3.52
N SER A 270 22.92 11.97 -3.62
CA SER A 270 22.79 10.78 -4.48
C SER A 270 22.57 9.59 -3.59
N LEU A 271 21.64 8.72 -3.96
CA LEU A 271 21.32 7.56 -3.16
C LEU A 271 21.05 6.34 -4.04
N TRP A 272 21.20 5.18 -3.42
CA TRP A 272 20.71 3.94 -3.98
C TRP A 272 20.01 3.11 -2.92
N MET A 273 19.05 2.28 -3.37
CA MET A 273 18.45 1.24 -2.55
C MET A 273 18.52 -0.09 -3.30
N ALA A 274 18.67 -1.17 -2.57
CA ALA A 274 18.54 -2.51 -3.11
C ALA A 274 17.85 -3.39 -2.08
N GLY A 275 17.09 -4.35 -2.55
CA GLY A 275 16.37 -5.23 -1.65
C GLY A 275 15.95 -6.53 -2.31
N ALA A 276 15.57 -7.47 -1.45
CA ALA A 276 15.01 -8.75 -1.84
C ALA A 276 13.68 -8.97 -1.11
N ASP A 277 12.78 -9.64 -1.78
CA ASP A 277 11.48 -10.01 -1.23
C ASP A 277 11.16 -11.48 -1.51
N ALA A 278 10.31 -12.06 -0.66
CA ALA A 278 9.80 -13.40 -0.85
C ALA A 278 8.36 -13.50 -0.34
N THR A 279 7.52 -14.22 -1.07
CA THR A 279 6.22 -14.68 -0.59
C THR A 279 6.17 -16.19 -0.65
N VAL A 280 5.87 -16.82 0.49
CA VAL A 280 5.67 -18.27 0.61
C VAL A 280 4.21 -18.53 0.94
N THR A 281 3.50 -19.24 0.08
CA THR A 281 2.09 -19.57 0.26
C THR A 281 1.92 -21.06 0.53
N ALA A 282 1.33 -21.40 1.65
CA ALA A 282 0.91 -22.75 2.01
C ALA A 282 -0.59 -22.74 2.30
N LYS A 283 -1.25 -23.89 2.24
CA LYS A 283 -2.72 -24.05 2.35
C LYS A 283 -3.45 -23.08 3.29
N HIS A 284 -2.88 -22.75 4.44
CA HIS A 284 -3.48 -21.91 5.48
C HIS A 284 -2.59 -20.74 5.89
N PHE A 285 -1.39 -20.65 5.35
CA PHE A 285 -0.39 -19.67 5.73
C PHE A 285 0.15 -18.96 4.51
N GLU A 286 0.46 -17.69 4.70
CA GLU A 286 1.27 -16.90 3.79
C GLU A 286 2.31 -16.16 4.59
N LEU A 287 3.56 -16.24 4.16
CA LEU A 287 4.68 -15.53 4.75
C LEU A 287 5.24 -14.56 3.70
N ASN A 288 5.23 -13.29 4.04
CA ASN A 288 5.80 -12.20 3.25
C ASN A 288 7.06 -11.69 3.94
N LEU A 289 8.15 -11.61 3.20
CA LEU A 289 9.45 -11.15 3.67
C LEU A 289 9.96 -10.04 2.77
N GLN A 290 10.47 -8.96 3.35
CA GLN A 290 11.13 -7.88 2.65
C GLN A 290 12.38 -7.44 3.39
N TYR A 291 13.46 -7.23 2.65
CA TYR A 291 14.67 -6.57 3.11
C TYR A 291 15.04 -5.44 2.15
N VAL A 292 15.50 -4.33 2.70
CA VAL A 292 15.96 -3.14 1.94
C VAL A 292 17.23 -2.62 2.60
N GLU A 293 18.25 -2.34 1.80
CA GLU A 293 19.41 -1.53 2.16
C GLU A 293 19.36 -0.23 1.34
N ARG A 294 19.59 0.89 2.01
CA ARG A 294 19.65 2.23 1.43
C ARG A 294 20.97 2.89 1.82
N ARG A 295 21.56 3.63 0.89
CA ARG A 295 22.73 4.49 1.16
C ARG A 295 22.54 5.84 0.50
N ASP A 296 22.71 6.88 1.30
CA ASP A 296 22.67 8.27 0.93
C ASP A 296 24.07 8.88 1.06
N ASP A 297 24.52 9.62 0.06
CA ASP A 297 25.85 10.25 0.08
C ASP A 297 25.85 11.56 0.87
N ASN A 298 24.72 12.29 0.90
CA ASN A 298 24.60 13.61 1.55
C ASN A 298 23.13 13.93 1.86
N PRO A 299 22.47 13.21 2.78
CA PRO A 299 21.04 13.39 3.05
C PRO A 299 20.71 14.70 3.77
N PHE A 300 21.70 15.44 4.27
CA PHE A 300 21.53 16.77 4.88
C PHE A 300 21.78 17.92 3.90
N PHE A 301 22.07 17.62 2.63
CA PHE A 301 22.37 18.61 1.57
C PHE A 301 23.49 19.58 1.93
N ALA A 302 24.47 19.12 2.74
CA ALA A 302 25.61 19.92 3.14
C ALA A 302 26.44 20.35 1.95
N VAL A 303 26.94 21.58 1.98
CA VAL A 303 27.86 22.13 0.95
C VAL A 303 29.28 21.70 1.31
N SER A 304 29.91 20.91 0.45
CA SER A 304 31.22 20.29 0.69
C SER A 304 32.36 21.26 1.02
N SER A 305 32.20 22.54 0.69
CA SER A 305 33.18 23.59 1.03
C SER A 305 33.06 24.10 2.46
N LEU A 306 31.96 23.80 3.17
CA LEU A 306 31.65 24.33 4.50
C LEU A 306 31.55 23.23 5.56
N VAL A 307 30.98 22.08 5.23
CA VAL A 307 30.75 20.97 6.15
C VAL A 307 31.04 19.64 5.42
N PRO A 308 31.71 18.66 6.08
CA PRO A 308 31.88 17.34 5.50
C PRO A 308 30.52 16.73 5.13
N GLN A 309 30.43 16.13 3.93
CA GLN A 309 29.28 15.34 3.54
C GLN A 309 29.26 14.06 4.35
N GLU A 310 28.13 13.74 4.95
CA GLU A 310 27.96 12.54 5.76
C GLU A 310 27.21 11.50 4.96
N ARG A 311 27.83 10.33 4.79
CA ARG A 311 27.20 9.17 4.19
C ARG A 311 26.41 8.42 5.22
N ILE A 312 25.15 8.16 4.91
CA ILE A 312 24.25 7.47 5.83
C ILE A 312 23.82 6.14 5.18
N LYS A 313 23.98 5.09 5.96
CA LYS A 313 23.44 3.78 5.65
C LYS A 313 22.21 3.53 6.51
N THR A 314 21.12 3.09 5.85
CA THR A 314 19.89 2.64 6.49
C THR A 314 19.52 1.28 5.94
N ARG A 315 19.17 0.34 6.78
CA ARG A 315 18.69 -0.99 6.42
C ARG A 315 17.43 -1.30 7.20
N GLY A 316 16.59 -2.11 6.62
CA GLY A 316 15.37 -2.49 7.29
C GLY A 316 14.61 -3.56 6.54
N GLY A 317 13.50 -3.95 7.09
CA GLY A 317 12.64 -4.94 6.49
C GLY A 317 11.47 -5.30 7.37
N PHE A 318 10.71 -6.27 6.88
CA PHE A 318 9.64 -6.86 7.65
C PHE A 318 9.47 -8.35 7.34
N ALA A 319 8.83 -9.04 8.28
CA ALA A 319 8.31 -10.38 8.10
C ALA A 319 6.83 -10.38 8.53
N GLU A 320 5.93 -10.70 7.61
CA GLU A 320 4.49 -10.80 7.86
C GLU A 320 4.03 -12.23 7.66
N LEU A 321 3.47 -12.84 8.71
CA LEU A 321 2.86 -14.17 8.66
C LEU A 321 1.35 -14.05 8.79
N ILE A 322 0.61 -14.52 7.79
CA ILE A 322 -0.84 -14.52 7.74
C ILE A 322 -1.35 -15.95 7.88
N TYR A 323 -2.29 -16.18 8.78
CA TYR A 323 -2.97 -17.45 8.99
C TYR A 323 -4.44 -17.37 8.66
N LEU A 324 -4.89 -18.21 7.75
CA LEU A 324 -6.26 -18.33 7.24
C LEU A 324 -6.79 -19.75 7.51
N PRO A 325 -7.53 -20.01 8.59
CA PRO A 325 -7.89 -21.37 9.03
C PRO A 325 -8.70 -22.18 8.00
N LYS A 326 -9.39 -21.50 7.09
CA LYS A 326 -10.15 -22.12 5.99
C LYS A 326 -9.70 -21.62 4.60
N GLY A 327 -8.44 -21.19 4.47
CA GLY A 327 -7.96 -20.55 3.26
C GLY A 327 -8.85 -19.37 2.88
N ASP A 328 -9.20 -19.25 1.61
CA ASP A 328 -10.03 -18.15 1.07
C ASP A 328 -11.44 -18.06 1.67
N ASP A 329 -11.93 -19.12 2.30
CA ASP A 329 -13.24 -19.15 2.96
C ASP A 329 -13.21 -18.74 4.44
N SER A 330 -12.05 -18.29 4.92
CA SER A 330 -11.89 -17.87 6.31
C SER A 330 -12.74 -16.65 6.63
N LYS A 331 -13.52 -16.76 7.71
CA LYS A 331 -14.27 -15.63 8.27
C LYS A 331 -13.44 -14.82 9.28
N TRP A 332 -12.32 -15.34 9.71
CA TRP A 332 -11.36 -14.68 10.57
C TRP A 332 -9.94 -15.09 10.19
N TYR A 333 -8.99 -14.30 10.59
CA TYR A 333 -7.58 -14.52 10.31
C TYR A 333 -6.71 -13.95 11.43
N LEU A 334 -5.48 -14.41 11.50
CA LEU A 334 -4.42 -13.83 12.31
C LEU A 334 -3.32 -13.32 11.39
N ALA A 335 -2.69 -12.23 11.77
CA ALA A 335 -1.48 -11.75 11.13
C ALA A 335 -0.45 -11.37 12.20
N GLY A 336 0.78 -11.80 12.02
CA GLY A 336 1.93 -11.38 12.79
C GLY A 336 2.84 -10.53 11.90
N LEU A 337 3.24 -9.35 12.36
CA LEU A 337 4.15 -8.47 11.62
C LEU A 337 5.33 -8.11 12.51
N LEU A 338 6.53 -8.36 12.01
CA LEU A 338 7.78 -7.90 12.60
C LEU A 338 8.36 -6.83 11.67
N ASN A 339 8.68 -5.66 12.20
CA ASN A 339 9.39 -4.59 11.51
C ASN A 339 10.74 -4.34 12.13
N PHE A 340 11.71 -3.96 11.32
CA PHE A 340 12.94 -3.34 11.79
C PHE A 340 13.44 -2.30 10.79
N VAL A 341 14.01 -1.23 11.30
CA VAL A 341 14.81 -0.22 10.60
C VAL A 341 16.00 0.09 11.50
N ASP A 342 17.19 0.07 10.94
CA ASP A 342 18.46 0.34 11.59
C ASP A 342 19.25 1.30 10.69
N SER A 343 19.67 2.42 11.24
CA SER A 343 20.30 3.52 10.50
C SER A 343 21.52 4.07 11.25
N ASP A 344 22.47 4.57 10.49
CA ASP A 344 23.56 5.40 11.08
C ASP A 344 22.99 6.63 11.79
N LEU A 345 21.72 7.02 11.51
CA LEU A 345 20.95 8.02 12.22
C LEU A 345 20.01 7.32 13.21
N GLY A 346 20.37 7.24 14.47
CA GLY A 346 19.58 6.55 15.50
C GLY A 346 18.13 7.05 15.66
N ASP A 347 17.80 8.24 15.18
CA ASP A 347 16.43 8.76 15.16
C ASP A 347 15.48 8.00 14.22
N LEU A 348 16.05 7.21 13.30
CA LEU A 348 15.30 6.36 12.37
C LEU A 348 15.15 4.93 12.85
N ASP A 349 15.87 4.55 13.90
CA ASP A 349 15.83 3.18 14.42
C ASP A 349 14.43 2.84 14.88
N TYR A 350 13.96 1.68 14.45
CA TYR A 350 12.63 1.20 14.77
C TYR A 350 12.59 -0.33 14.75
N SER A 351 12.05 -0.90 15.80
CA SER A 351 11.75 -2.33 15.88
C SER A 351 10.40 -2.56 16.50
N SER A 352 9.57 -3.39 15.89
CA SER A 352 8.26 -3.72 16.45
C SER A 352 7.84 -5.16 16.17
N ALA A 353 7.00 -5.67 17.08
CA ALA A 353 6.26 -6.91 16.89
C ALA A 353 4.78 -6.67 17.08
N THR A 354 4.00 -7.06 16.08
CA THR A 354 2.55 -6.86 16.02
C THR A 354 1.83 -8.19 15.91
N LEU A 355 0.78 -8.36 16.70
CA LEU A 355 -0.19 -9.42 16.55
C LEU A 355 -1.56 -8.81 16.22
N HIS A 356 -2.11 -9.21 15.10
CA HIS A 356 -3.37 -8.72 14.56
C HIS A 356 -4.36 -9.87 14.39
N CYS A 357 -5.61 -9.62 14.74
CA CYS A 357 -6.74 -10.52 14.48
C CYS A 357 -7.83 -9.74 13.76
N GLY A 358 -8.33 -10.28 12.68
CA GLY A 358 -9.46 -9.72 11.94
C GLY A 358 -10.60 -10.74 11.80
N ARG A 359 -11.84 -10.25 11.88
CA ARG A 359 -13.04 -11.05 11.66
C ARG A 359 -14.02 -10.34 10.76
N MET A 360 -14.46 -11.02 9.70
CA MET A 360 -15.57 -10.56 8.87
C MET A 360 -16.88 -10.72 9.63
N LEU A 361 -17.49 -9.60 10.00
CA LEU A 361 -18.81 -9.58 10.65
C LEU A 361 -19.91 -9.70 9.60
N ARG A 362 -19.75 -8.98 8.50
CA ARG A 362 -20.60 -8.96 7.32
C ARG A 362 -19.74 -8.87 6.07
N ARG A 363 -20.34 -8.93 4.87
CA ARG A 363 -19.62 -8.87 3.59
C ARG A 363 -18.68 -7.66 3.49
N ASN A 364 -19.09 -6.53 4.06
CA ASN A 364 -18.40 -5.26 3.93
C ASN A 364 -17.86 -4.72 5.26
N ILE A 365 -18.02 -5.45 6.37
CA ILE A 365 -17.63 -4.99 7.70
C ILE A 365 -16.67 -6.01 8.31
N ARG A 366 -15.50 -5.52 8.66
CA ARG A 366 -14.44 -6.26 9.35
C ARG A 366 -14.19 -5.61 10.71
N ALA A 367 -14.22 -6.42 11.77
CA ALA A 367 -13.72 -6.04 13.08
C ALA A 367 -12.26 -6.47 13.19
N THR A 368 -11.44 -5.65 13.83
CA THR A 368 -10.02 -5.92 14.04
C THR A 368 -9.61 -5.65 15.48
N ALA A 369 -8.64 -6.42 15.94
CA ALA A 369 -7.92 -6.17 17.18
C ALA A 369 -6.44 -6.37 16.94
N GLU A 370 -5.63 -5.40 17.34
CA GLU A 370 -4.19 -5.40 17.13
C GLU A 370 -3.45 -5.00 18.39
N LEU A 371 -2.39 -5.72 18.71
CA LEU A 371 -1.45 -5.40 19.77
C LEU A 371 -0.04 -5.28 19.14
N THR A 372 0.55 -4.10 19.23
CA THR A 372 1.90 -3.79 18.77
C THR A 372 2.79 -3.46 19.95
N PHE A 373 3.95 -4.10 20.02
CA PHE A 373 5.04 -3.75 20.91
C PHE A 373 6.14 -3.08 20.09
N VAL A 374 6.55 -1.89 20.48
CA VAL A 374 7.68 -1.16 19.90
C VAL A 374 8.83 -1.26 20.87
N PHE A 375 9.97 -1.80 20.42
CA PHE A 375 11.14 -2.10 21.27
C PHE A 375 12.27 -1.11 21.07
N ASP A 376 12.32 -0.50 19.89
CA ASP A 376 13.33 0.48 19.53
C ASP A 376 12.67 1.54 18.64
N SER A 377 12.79 2.79 19.05
CA SER A 377 12.25 3.93 18.33
C SER A 377 12.79 5.23 18.95
N ARG A 378 12.55 6.34 18.27
CA ARG A 378 12.76 7.71 18.83
C ARG A 378 12.10 7.89 20.20
N TYR A 379 11.06 7.14 20.50
CA TYR A 379 10.30 7.18 21.75
C TYR A 379 10.67 5.95 22.60
N LYS A 380 10.38 6.01 23.92
CA LYS A 380 10.54 4.86 24.80
C LYS A 380 9.78 3.63 24.29
N ASP A 381 10.28 2.46 24.62
CA ASP A 381 9.55 1.21 24.41
C ASP A 381 8.11 1.33 24.89
N HIS A 382 7.19 0.95 24.04
CA HIS A 382 5.78 1.11 24.33
C HIS A 382 4.93 0.02 23.67
N ALA A 383 3.71 -0.07 24.14
CA ALA A 383 2.70 -0.96 23.58
C ALA A 383 1.48 -0.17 23.13
N ARG A 384 0.95 -0.53 21.98
CA ARG A 384 -0.28 0.01 21.43
C ARG A 384 -1.29 -1.11 21.21
N LEU A 385 -2.50 -0.92 21.75
CA LEU A 385 -3.69 -1.72 21.44
C LEU A 385 -4.59 -0.91 20.51
N ALA A 386 -5.06 -1.50 19.41
CA ALA A 386 -6.03 -0.89 18.52
C ALA A 386 -7.21 -1.86 18.29
N LEU A 387 -8.43 -1.41 18.60
CA LEU A 387 -9.67 -2.12 18.31
C LEU A 387 -10.43 -1.35 17.25
N GLY A 388 -10.73 -1.96 16.11
CA GLY A 388 -11.22 -1.24 14.97
C GLY A 388 -12.37 -1.90 14.22
N LEU A 389 -13.05 -1.04 13.48
CA LEU A 389 -14.02 -1.42 12.44
C LEU A 389 -13.55 -0.86 11.10
N VAL A 390 -13.51 -1.72 10.11
CA VAL A 390 -13.18 -1.38 8.71
C VAL A 390 -14.38 -1.74 7.85
N THR A 391 -14.88 -0.78 7.10
CA THR A 391 -16.00 -1.01 6.17
C THR A 391 -15.72 -0.44 4.80
N GLY A 392 -16.24 -1.10 3.75
CA GLY A 392 -16.16 -0.63 2.37
C GLY A 392 -17.53 -0.76 1.67
N PHE A 393 -17.97 0.27 0.96
CA PHE A 393 -19.28 0.33 0.31
C PHE A 393 -19.28 1.18 -0.94
#